data_6b28f4c79a9215e8b40019381dce6567
#
_entry.id   6b28f4c79a9215e8b40019381dce6567
#
_cell.length_a   1.000
_cell.length_b   1.000
_cell.length_c   1.000
_cell.angle_alpha   90.00
_cell.angle_beta   90.00
_cell.angle_gamma   90.00
#
_symmetry.space_group_name_H-M   'P 1'
#
loop_
_entity.id
_entity.type
_entity.pdbx_description
1 polymer ?
#
loop_
_entity_poly.entity_id
_entity_poly.type
_entity_poly.pdbx_seq_one_letter_code
_entity_poly.pdbx_strand_id
1 'polypeptide(L)'
;MSTQTGSDKSFAAAIDAAREAALRSGQSFIPTLEATLDLPPEQWLAALGAYFRYPTLAMSELDRLQPAFDLLPLREATQRLCIVLRNADGRLLCAFADPTATGLQAWAEARARQPLEWHLAHPADLRALLGRHEEGMHALQSAVSDHRASASVDSVEEVSLQTVGEDINPVIRLVNSTIYDAMKAGASDIHLEAHPGGMAIRYRIDGVLSVAGEVPDPALAEQVISRIKVVSELDIAERRVPQDGRFKVRVRGREVDFRVSIMPSMFGEDAVIRILDKESLAGQLQSLRLDALGFDAGALAVLRRLSAEPYGMLLVTGPTGSGKTTTLYAALTEIHTGEDKIVTIEDPVEYQLAGVLQIPVNEKKGLTFARGLRSILRHDPDKIMVGEIRDSETAEIAVQSALTGHLVLTTVHANNVFDVIGRFIHMGVDSFSFASALNGIVAQRLLRVVCRNCAQPVTPSAEQLQISGISAEDAAGYRFMEGRGCGQCRGTGYKGRKAIAEYMVLNDELRELIIARTSIREIKLAAARAGTLSLRQSALAALRAGDTTLQEINRVTFVG
;
A
#
# COMPACT_ATOMS: atom_id res chain seq x y z
N MET A 1 3.42 37.73 30.11
CA MET A 1 4.84 37.25 30.11
C MET A 1 5.16 36.38 31.34
N SER A 2 4.24 35.54 31.84
CA SER A 2 4.48 34.77 33.08
C SER A 2 4.20 33.27 33.01
N THR A 3 3.93 32.72 31.82
CA THR A 3 3.65 31.29 31.63
C THR A 3 4.76 30.49 30.93
N GLN A 4 5.75 31.15 30.34
CA GLN A 4 6.90 30.49 29.67
C GLN A 4 8.01 30.04 30.64
N THR A 5 8.16 30.68 31.79
CA THR A 5 9.24 30.37 32.78
C THR A 5 8.99 29.10 33.61
N GLY A 6 7.77 28.58 33.65
CA GLY A 6 7.44 27.34 34.38
C GLY A 6 7.75 26.09 33.58
N SER A 7 7.52 26.11 32.25
CA SER A 7 7.77 25.00 31.32
C SER A 7 9.28 24.73 31.15
N ASP A 8 10.09 25.80 31.03
CA ASP A 8 11.54 25.68 30.84
C ASP A 8 12.25 25.05 32.06
N LYS A 9 11.81 25.36 33.29
CA LYS A 9 12.37 24.75 34.50
C LYS A 9 11.99 23.26 34.61
N SER A 10 10.80 22.89 34.21
CA SER A 10 10.35 21.49 34.20
C SER A 10 11.13 20.66 33.18
N PHE A 11 11.39 21.23 31.97
CA PHE A 11 12.13 20.54 30.92
C PHE A 11 13.63 20.39 31.28
N ALA A 12 14.26 21.39 31.86
CA ALA A 12 15.62 21.30 32.35
C ALA A 12 15.80 20.20 33.42
N ALA A 13 14.87 20.11 34.38
CA ALA A 13 14.87 19.06 35.38
C ALA A 13 14.69 17.64 34.75
N ALA A 14 13.88 17.50 33.69
CA ALA A 14 13.74 16.26 32.99
C ALA A 14 15.01 15.85 32.23
N ILE A 15 15.75 16.81 31.66
CA ILE A 15 17.06 16.58 31.04
C ILE A 15 18.07 16.06 32.05
N ASP A 16 18.16 16.68 33.21
CA ASP A 16 19.10 16.28 34.27
C ASP A 16 18.75 14.88 34.79
N ALA A 17 17.47 14.60 35.03
CA ALA A 17 16.99 13.30 35.44
C ALA A 17 17.29 12.22 34.40
N ALA A 18 17.06 12.51 33.11
CA ALA A 18 17.35 11.58 32.01
C ALA A 18 18.86 11.32 31.85
N ARG A 19 19.71 12.35 32.05
CA ARG A 19 21.18 12.19 32.07
C ARG A 19 21.64 11.25 33.18
N GLU A 20 21.15 11.48 34.40
CA GLU A 20 21.50 10.62 35.53
C GLU A 20 20.99 9.19 35.36
N ALA A 21 19.79 9.03 34.82
CA ALA A 21 19.22 7.71 34.54
C ALA A 21 20.00 6.97 33.44
N ALA A 22 20.39 7.66 32.36
CA ALA A 22 21.21 7.13 31.28
C ALA A 22 22.58 6.66 31.79
N LEU A 23 23.24 7.49 32.64
CA LEU A 23 24.52 7.13 33.25
C LEU A 23 24.41 5.91 34.17
N ARG A 24 23.30 5.78 34.91
CA ARG A 24 23.08 4.64 35.85
C ARG A 24 22.74 3.34 35.11
N SER A 25 21.96 3.43 34.03
CA SER A 25 21.48 2.25 33.29
C SER A 25 22.40 1.82 32.14
N GLY A 26 23.38 2.64 31.77
CA GLY A 26 24.21 2.42 30.58
C GLY A 26 23.44 2.57 29.26
N GLN A 27 22.24 3.17 29.30
CA GLN A 27 21.43 3.43 28.10
C GLN A 27 21.78 4.78 27.48
N SER A 28 21.40 4.96 26.20
CA SER A 28 21.60 6.23 25.50
C SER A 28 20.69 7.33 26.08
N PHE A 29 21.18 8.56 26.11
CA PHE A 29 20.49 9.73 26.69
C PHE A 29 19.12 9.99 26.02
N ILE A 30 19.05 10.00 24.69
CA ILE A 30 17.84 10.37 23.95
C ILE A 30 16.67 9.40 24.19
N PRO A 31 16.81 8.06 24.10
CA PRO A 31 15.71 7.13 24.43
C PRO A 31 15.25 7.25 25.89
N THR A 32 16.17 7.54 26.81
CA THR A 32 15.84 7.73 28.23
C THR A 32 15.04 9.01 28.44
N LEU A 33 15.41 10.10 27.75
CA LEU A 33 14.69 11.36 27.78
C LEU A 33 13.28 11.22 27.16
N GLU A 34 13.17 10.56 26.01
CA GLU A 34 11.91 10.32 25.33
C GLU A 34 10.93 9.50 26.19
N ALA A 35 11.43 8.49 26.90
CA ALA A 35 10.62 7.70 27.83
C ALA A 35 10.19 8.48 29.09
N THR A 36 10.94 9.51 29.48
CA THR A 36 10.65 10.34 30.66
C THR A 36 9.68 11.48 30.35
N LEU A 37 9.67 11.95 29.09
CA LEU A 37 8.82 13.03 28.62
C LEU A 37 7.61 12.43 27.90
N ASP A 38 6.44 12.52 28.49
CA ASP A 38 5.16 12.14 27.82
C ASP A 38 4.71 13.26 26.87
N LEU A 39 5.59 13.61 25.90
CA LEU A 39 5.38 14.67 24.93
C LEU A 39 5.44 14.11 23.49
N PRO A 40 4.65 14.67 22.56
CA PRO A 40 4.79 14.36 21.14
C PRO A 40 6.22 14.62 20.64
N PRO A 41 6.75 13.80 19.71
CA PRO A 41 8.14 13.90 19.22
C PRO A 41 8.57 15.28 18.75
N GLU A 42 7.67 16.06 18.15
CA GLU A 42 7.95 17.41 17.68
C GLU A 42 8.14 18.40 18.82
N GLN A 43 7.31 18.28 19.86
CA GLN A 43 7.35 19.22 20.97
C GLN A 43 8.61 19.05 21.81
N TRP A 44 9.00 17.78 22.08
CA TRP A 44 10.22 17.56 22.83
C TRP A 44 11.48 17.87 22.00
N LEU A 45 11.46 17.61 20.67
CA LEU A 45 12.58 17.97 19.79
C LEU A 45 12.75 19.49 19.72
N ALA A 46 11.67 20.25 19.59
CA ALA A 46 11.70 21.71 19.61
C ALA A 46 12.21 22.25 20.94
N ALA A 47 11.77 21.67 22.07
CA ALA A 47 12.24 22.04 23.40
C ALA A 47 13.73 21.70 23.59
N LEU A 48 14.18 20.54 23.10
CA LEU A 48 15.59 20.13 23.13
C LEU A 48 16.46 21.06 22.29
N GLY A 49 15.99 21.42 21.08
CA GLY A 49 16.65 22.38 20.20
C GLY A 49 16.79 23.75 20.83
N ALA A 50 15.74 24.25 21.51
CA ALA A 50 15.77 25.50 22.23
C ALA A 50 16.76 25.46 23.41
N TYR A 51 16.78 24.36 24.20
CA TYR A 51 17.67 24.19 25.35
C TYR A 51 19.16 24.15 24.95
N PHE A 52 19.49 23.35 23.90
CA PHE A 52 20.87 23.25 23.42
C PHE A 52 21.24 24.28 22.36
N ARG A 53 20.31 25.17 21.99
CA ARG A 53 20.47 26.23 20.98
C ARG A 53 20.84 25.71 19.60
N TYR A 54 20.23 24.59 19.19
CA TYR A 54 20.32 24.08 17.83
C TYR A 54 18.98 24.26 17.10
N PRO A 55 18.98 24.70 15.83
CA PRO A 55 17.81 24.60 14.98
C PRO A 55 17.41 23.13 14.79
N THR A 56 16.13 22.89 14.55
CA THR A 56 15.60 21.54 14.36
C THR A 56 15.20 21.32 12.90
N LEU A 57 15.32 20.08 12.42
CA LEU A 57 14.86 19.64 11.10
C LEU A 57 13.81 18.54 11.24
N ALA A 58 12.66 18.73 10.60
CA ALA A 58 11.64 17.71 10.45
C ALA A 58 11.95 16.80 9.26
N MET A 59 11.33 15.62 9.19
CA MET A 59 11.51 14.67 8.09
C MET A 59 11.23 15.28 6.71
N SER A 60 10.19 16.11 6.59
CA SER A 60 9.83 16.80 5.34
C SER A 60 10.88 17.81 4.85
N GLU A 61 11.67 18.34 5.76
CA GLU A 61 12.79 19.24 5.43
C GLU A 61 14.03 18.43 5.08
N LEU A 62 14.31 17.35 5.83
CA LEU A 62 15.38 16.40 5.53
C LEU A 62 15.25 15.80 4.11
N ASP A 63 14.02 15.48 3.69
CA ASP A 63 13.73 14.90 2.36
C ASP A 63 13.99 15.86 1.18
N ARG A 64 14.08 17.16 1.44
CA ARG A 64 14.40 18.19 0.41
C ARG A 64 15.90 18.44 0.24
N LEU A 65 16.70 17.91 1.15
CA LEU A 65 18.14 18.12 1.18
C LEU A 65 18.87 16.93 0.52
N GLN A 66 20.00 17.21 -0.13
CA GLN A 66 20.80 16.18 -0.78
C GLN A 66 21.89 15.66 0.16
N PRO A 67 21.98 14.34 0.44
CA PRO A 67 23.06 13.77 1.22
C PRO A 67 24.43 13.97 0.59
N ALA A 68 25.40 14.33 1.41
CA ALA A 68 26.78 14.55 1.01
C ALA A 68 27.68 13.36 1.45
N PHE A 69 27.38 12.16 0.94
CA PHE A 69 28.13 10.94 1.30
C PHE A 69 29.55 10.90 0.74
N ASP A 70 29.89 11.79 -0.17
CA ASP A 70 31.26 12.08 -0.61
C ASP A 70 32.09 12.72 0.51
N LEU A 71 31.47 13.45 1.43
CA LEU A 71 32.13 14.10 2.58
C LEU A 71 32.05 13.24 3.85
N LEU A 72 30.90 12.66 4.13
CA LEU A 72 30.68 11.78 5.26
C LEU A 72 30.05 10.45 4.76
N PRO A 73 30.86 9.36 4.65
CA PRO A 73 30.36 8.08 4.15
C PRO A 73 29.15 7.56 4.94
N LEU A 74 28.18 6.98 4.26
CA LEU A 74 26.94 6.47 4.82
C LEU A 74 27.16 5.55 6.02
N ARG A 75 28.12 4.63 5.95
CA ARG A 75 28.45 3.71 7.05
C ARG A 75 28.83 4.45 8.33
N GLU A 76 29.62 5.49 8.21
CA GLU A 76 30.08 6.31 9.34
C GLU A 76 28.91 7.17 9.86
N ALA A 77 28.08 7.69 8.96
CA ALA A 77 26.86 8.46 9.27
C ALA A 77 25.86 7.60 10.07
N THR A 78 25.63 6.35 9.64
CA THR A 78 24.73 5.40 10.32
C THR A 78 25.24 5.01 11.70
N GLN A 79 26.55 4.75 11.86
CA GLN A 79 27.14 4.38 13.13
C GLN A 79 27.00 5.48 14.19
N ARG A 80 27.06 6.75 13.78
CA ARG A 80 27.03 7.92 14.69
C ARG A 80 25.70 8.65 14.69
N LEU A 81 24.73 8.16 13.93
CA LEU A 81 23.39 8.73 13.77
C LEU A 81 23.43 10.24 13.45
N CYS A 82 24.24 10.60 12.46
CA CYS A 82 24.34 11.96 11.92
C CYS A 82 24.54 11.90 10.39
N ILE A 83 24.12 12.93 9.67
CA ILE A 83 24.24 13.00 8.21
C ILE A 83 24.60 14.40 7.77
N VAL A 84 25.55 14.53 6.83
CA VAL A 84 25.86 15.78 6.17
C VAL A 84 24.98 15.91 4.93
N LEU A 85 24.33 17.06 4.77
CA LEU A 85 23.34 17.36 3.75
C LEU A 85 23.72 18.66 3.03
N ARG A 86 23.37 18.79 1.74
CA ARG A 86 23.48 20.03 0.94
C ARG A 86 22.11 20.63 0.73
N ASN A 87 21.98 21.93 0.95
CA ASN A 87 20.79 22.67 0.54
C ASN A 87 20.90 23.12 -0.93
N ALA A 88 19.84 23.74 -1.46
CA ALA A 88 19.80 24.24 -2.83
C ALA A 88 20.88 25.32 -3.13
N ASP A 89 21.36 26.03 -2.11
CA ASP A 89 22.42 27.05 -2.22
C ASP A 89 23.83 26.45 -2.09
N GLY A 90 23.95 25.12 -1.96
CA GLY A 90 25.23 24.42 -1.79
C GLY A 90 25.82 24.48 -0.38
N ARG A 91 25.13 25.06 0.62
CA ARG A 91 25.58 25.09 2.00
C ARG A 91 25.46 23.70 2.63
N LEU A 92 26.38 23.39 3.54
CA LEU A 92 26.43 22.12 4.24
C LEU A 92 25.79 22.22 5.61
N LEU A 93 24.83 21.33 5.85
CA LEU A 93 24.19 21.15 7.14
C LEU A 93 24.54 19.76 7.67
N CYS A 94 24.69 19.62 8.99
CA CYS A 94 24.79 18.33 9.65
C CYS A 94 23.54 18.10 10.50
N ALA A 95 22.71 17.15 10.13
CA ALA A 95 21.61 16.71 10.97
C ALA A 95 22.09 15.59 11.91
N PHE A 96 21.82 15.71 13.22
CA PHE A 96 22.27 14.79 14.26
C PHE A 96 21.21 14.60 15.34
N ALA A 97 21.28 13.48 16.08
CA ALA A 97 20.24 13.11 17.03
C ALA A 97 20.55 13.50 18.47
N ASP A 98 21.80 13.40 18.92
CA ASP A 98 22.18 13.53 20.31
C ASP A 98 23.09 14.76 20.56
N PRO A 99 22.55 15.83 21.15
CA PRO A 99 23.34 17.03 21.45
C PRO A 99 24.35 16.82 22.60
N THR A 100 24.29 15.69 23.30
CA THR A 100 25.23 15.36 24.39
C THR A 100 26.42 14.52 23.92
N ALA A 101 26.43 14.09 22.65
CA ALA A 101 27.52 13.31 22.08
C ALA A 101 28.80 14.15 21.94
N THR A 102 29.65 14.07 22.94
CA THR A 102 30.93 14.80 22.99
C THR A 102 31.84 14.34 21.84
N GLY A 103 32.41 15.30 21.13
CA GLY A 103 33.34 15.04 20.03
C GLY A 103 32.70 14.75 18.67
N LEU A 104 31.37 14.62 18.56
CA LEU A 104 30.68 14.37 17.28
C LEU A 104 30.93 15.52 16.28
N GLN A 105 30.86 16.76 16.75
CA GLN A 105 31.08 17.94 15.91
C GLN A 105 32.51 18.00 15.37
N ALA A 106 33.49 17.94 16.25
CA ALA A 106 34.90 17.97 15.85
C ALA A 106 35.25 16.83 14.91
N TRP A 107 34.70 15.65 15.12
CA TRP A 107 34.89 14.50 14.25
C TRP A 107 34.26 14.68 12.87
N ALA A 108 33.00 15.17 12.80
CA ALA A 108 32.29 15.33 11.53
C ALA A 108 32.92 16.46 10.68
N GLU A 109 33.29 17.58 11.30
CA GLU A 109 33.96 18.69 10.62
C GLU A 109 35.38 18.32 10.12
N ALA A 110 36.13 17.56 10.94
CA ALA A 110 37.41 17.02 10.51
C ALA A 110 37.27 16.09 9.30
N ARG A 111 36.17 15.33 9.24
CA ARG A 111 35.88 14.40 8.14
C ARG A 111 35.41 15.14 6.89
N ALA A 112 34.51 16.11 7.04
CA ALA A 112 34.02 16.97 5.94
C ALA A 112 35.08 17.99 5.47
N ARG A 113 36.13 18.23 6.25
CA ARG A 113 37.19 19.24 6.04
C ARG A 113 36.68 20.66 5.83
N GLN A 114 35.51 20.96 6.39
CA GLN A 114 34.88 22.29 6.35
C GLN A 114 33.84 22.43 7.47
N PRO A 115 33.52 23.67 7.87
CA PRO A 115 32.53 23.92 8.91
C PRO A 115 31.13 23.49 8.45
N LEU A 116 30.33 23.01 9.40
CA LEU A 116 28.98 22.51 9.17
C LEU A 116 27.96 23.33 9.98
N GLU A 117 26.79 23.59 9.42
CA GLU A 117 25.64 24.13 10.15
C GLU A 117 24.91 22.99 10.87
N TRP A 118 24.86 23.03 12.21
CA TRP A 118 24.38 21.95 13.04
C TRP A 118 22.88 22.04 13.31
N HIS A 119 22.13 20.97 13.02
CA HIS A 119 20.69 20.90 13.18
C HIS A 119 20.30 19.62 13.91
N LEU A 120 19.44 19.73 14.93
CA LEU A 120 18.87 18.56 15.59
C LEU A 120 17.75 17.96 14.75
N ALA A 121 17.75 16.64 14.66
CA ALA A 121 16.66 15.87 14.02
C ALA A 121 16.27 14.69 14.91
N HIS A 122 15.02 14.26 14.78
CA HIS A 122 14.52 13.13 15.56
C HIS A 122 15.30 11.84 15.21
N PRO A 123 15.74 11.03 16.21
CA PRO A 123 16.50 9.81 15.93
C PRO A 123 15.82 8.84 14.98
N ALA A 124 14.47 8.72 15.06
CA ALA A 124 13.71 7.87 14.15
C ALA A 124 13.72 8.40 12.70
N ASP A 125 13.70 9.71 12.51
CA ASP A 125 13.75 10.35 11.20
C ASP A 125 15.13 10.19 10.57
N LEU A 126 16.21 10.36 11.35
CA LEU A 126 17.57 10.10 10.89
C LEU A 126 17.82 8.64 10.54
N ARG A 127 17.36 7.70 11.38
CA ARG A 127 17.45 6.27 11.06
C ARG A 127 16.70 5.91 9.79
N ALA A 128 15.53 6.52 9.57
CA ALA A 128 14.75 6.29 8.37
C ALA A 128 15.40 6.88 7.12
N LEU A 129 15.96 8.10 7.23
CA LEU A 129 16.69 8.74 6.14
C LEU A 129 17.94 7.94 5.78
N LEU A 130 18.78 7.63 6.78
CA LEU A 130 20.00 6.84 6.60
C LEU A 130 19.69 5.44 6.07
N GLY A 131 18.66 4.77 6.60
CA GLY A 131 18.22 3.46 6.14
C GLY A 131 17.75 3.45 4.69
N ARG A 132 17.05 4.49 4.22
CA ARG A 132 16.68 4.63 2.80
C ARG A 132 17.89 4.77 1.90
N HIS A 133 18.89 5.53 2.33
CA HIS A 133 20.13 5.70 1.56
C HIS A 133 21.07 4.49 1.69
N GLU A 134 21.07 3.80 2.81
CA GLU A 134 21.79 2.52 2.97
C GLU A 134 21.20 1.46 2.01
N GLU A 135 19.88 1.38 1.93
CA GLU A 135 19.16 0.54 0.98
C GLU A 135 19.46 0.93 -0.47
N GLY A 136 19.41 2.22 -0.81
CA GLY A 136 19.70 2.72 -2.17
C GLY A 136 21.19 2.64 -2.57
N MET A 137 22.11 2.87 -1.64
CA MET A 137 23.56 2.81 -1.93
C MET A 137 24.10 1.38 -1.97
N HIS A 138 23.52 0.43 -1.22
CA HIS A 138 23.86 -0.99 -1.39
C HIS A 138 23.48 -1.49 -2.79
N ALA A 139 22.36 -1.01 -3.36
CA ALA A 139 21.99 -1.32 -4.74
C ALA A 139 22.94 -0.68 -5.76
N LEU A 140 23.32 0.60 -5.57
CA LEU A 140 24.09 1.39 -6.54
C LEU A 140 25.61 1.27 -6.43
N GLN A 141 26.20 1.36 -5.24
CA GLN A 141 27.66 1.27 -5.06
C GLN A 141 28.23 -0.13 -5.33
N SER A 142 27.41 -1.13 -5.09
CA SER A 142 27.78 -2.50 -5.41
C SER A 142 27.79 -2.78 -6.91
N ALA A 143 26.99 -2.05 -7.71
CA ALA A 143 26.90 -2.22 -9.15
C ALA A 143 28.07 -1.59 -9.92
N VAL A 144 28.75 -0.58 -9.35
CA VAL A 144 29.76 0.23 -10.07
C VAL A 144 31.20 -0.32 -9.89
N SER A 145 31.47 -1.16 -8.89
CA SER A 145 32.86 -1.48 -8.49
C SER A 145 33.50 -2.74 -9.07
N ASP A 146 32.77 -3.65 -9.77
CA ASP A 146 33.44 -4.87 -10.28
C ASP A 146 32.85 -5.39 -11.61
N HIS A 147 33.65 -5.23 -12.67
CA HIS A 147 33.52 -6.01 -13.90
C HIS A 147 34.44 -7.22 -13.82
N ARG A 148 33.91 -8.42 -13.54
CA ARG A 148 34.34 -9.73 -14.09
C ARG A 148 33.75 -10.94 -13.37
N ALA A 149 33.28 -11.85 -14.22
CA ALA A 149 33.17 -13.31 -14.09
C ALA A 149 31.77 -13.97 -13.89
N SER A 150 31.66 -15.06 -14.60
CA SER A 150 30.54 -15.79 -15.21
C SER A 150 29.79 -16.79 -14.33
N ALA A 151 28.64 -17.19 -14.88
CA ALA A 151 27.47 -17.91 -14.41
C ALA A 151 27.58 -19.39 -14.05
N SER A 152 26.65 -19.89 -13.24
CA SER A 152 26.02 -21.22 -13.34
C SER A 152 24.60 -21.20 -12.77
N VAL A 153 23.69 -21.98 -13.35
CA VAL A 153 22.23 -21.99 -13.22
C VAL A 153 21.75 -23.15 -12.37
N ASP A 154 20.60 -22.97 -11.71
CA ASP A 154 19.68 -23.89 -11.03
C ASP A 154 19.75 -23.93 -9.51
N SER A 155 18.86 -23.14 -8.92
CA SER A 155 18.13 -23.42 -7.67
C SER A 155 17.26 -22.21 -7.32
N VAL A 156 16.17 -22.38 -6.57
CA VAL A 156 15.40 -21.28 -5.98
C VAL A 156 16.37 -20.34 -5.26
N GLU A 157 16.63 -19.17 -5.83
CA GLU A 157 17.62 -18.22 -5.27
C GLU A 157 17.16 -17.75 -3.88
N GLU A 158 18.03 -17.89 -2.89
CA GLU A 158 17.79 -17.35 -1.56
C GLU A 158 18.27 -15.89 -1.51
N VAL A 159 17.34 -14.93 -1.41
CA VAL A 159 17.68 -13.53 -1.25
C VAL A 159 17.68 -13.17 0.23
N SER A 160 18.86 -13.08 0.81
CA SER A 160 19.10 -12.58 2.17
C SER A 160 20.10 -11.42 2.12
N LEU A 161 20.21 -10.64 3.20
CA LEU A 161 21.24 -9.59 3.28
C LEU A 161 22.68 -10.14 3.13
N GLN A 162 22.91 -11.42 3.48
CA GLN A 162 24.20 -12.09 3.31
C GLN A 162 24.45 -12.45 1.84
N THR A 163 23.47 -13.07 1.17
CA THR A 163 23.59 -13.44 -0.26
C THR A 163 23.69 -12.22 -1.17
N VAL A 164 22.94 -11.14 -0.89
CA VAL A 164 23.08 -9.86 -1.64
C VAL A 164 24.50 -9.27 -1.50
N GLY A 165 25.17 -9.49 -0.37
CA GLY A 165 26.56 -9.03 -0.14
C GLY A 165 27.63 -9.89 -0.79
N GLU A 166 27.32 -11.16 -1.09
CA GLU A 166 28.26 -12.15 -1.65
C GLU A 166 28.17 -12.29 -3.18
N ASP A 167 27.10 -11.78 -3.81
CA ASP A 167 26.93 -11.79 -5.25
C ASP A 167 28.01 -10.97 -5.96
N ILE A 168 28.82 -11.66 -6.78
CA ILE A 168 29.95 -11.08 -7.51
C ILE A 168 29.46 -10.24 -8.70
N ASN A 169 28.24 -10.53 -9.22
CA ASN A 169 27.68 -9.83 -10.38
C ASN A 169 26.84 -8.61 -9.93
N PRO A 170 27.20 -7.40 -10.32
CA PRO A 170 26.52 -6.17 -9.91
C PRO A 170 25.03 -6.12 -10.35
N VAL A 171 24.69 -6.72 -11.50
CA VAL A 171 23.30 -6.79 -11.98
C VAL A 171 22.44 -7.69 -11.11
N ILE A 172 22.95 -8.87 -10.75
CA ILE A 172 22.26 -9.82 -9.86
C ILE A 172 22.02 -9.17 -8.51
N ARG A 173 23.04 -8.52 -7.96
CA ARG A 173 22.97 -7.81 -6.69
C ARG A 173 21.95 -6.68 -6.71
N LEU A 174 21.90 -5.89 -7.81
CA LEU A 174 20.93 -4.82 -7.98
C LEU A 174 19.48 -5.36 -8.03
N VAL A 175 19.23 -6.41 -8.79
CA VAL A 175 17.91 -7.05 -8.87
C VAL A 175 17.50 -7.62 -7.51
N ASN A 176 18.38 -8.36 -6.84
CA ASN A 176 18.10 -8.98 -5.55
C ASN A 176 17.88 -7.94 -4.45
N SER A 177 18.66 -6.86 -4.40
CA SER A 177 18.46 -5.77 -3.45
C SER A 177 17.15 -5.01 -3.73
N THR A 178 16.81 -4.75 -5.00
CA THR A 178 15.54 -4.13 -5.38
C THR A 178 14.34 -4.95 -4.91
N ILE A 179 14.37 -6.26 -5.09
CA ILE A 179 13.32 -7.18 -4.61
C ILE A 179 13.24 -7.17 -3.08
N TYR A 180 14.38 -7.30 -2.41
CA TYR A 180 14.45 -7.31 -0.94
C TYR A 180 13.90 -6.00 -0.35
N ASP A 181 14.32 -4.85 -0.90
CA ASP A 181 13.89 -3.53 -0.45
C ASP A 181 12.40 -3.30 -0.70
N ALA A 182 11.88 -3.73 -1.85
CA ALA A 182 10.45 -3.66 -2.15
C ALA A 182 9.62 -4.46 -1.14
N MET A 183 10.06 -5.68 -0.80
CA MET A 183 9.39 -6.51 0.19
C MET A 183 9.44 -5.90 1.59
N LYS A 184 10.60 -5.40 2.01
CA LYS A 184 10.77 -4.68 3.28
C LYS A 184 9.91 -3.41 3.32
N ALA A 185 9.70 -2.78 2.15
CA ALA A 185 8.83 -1.62 1.98
C ALA A 185 7.34 -1.97 2.07
N GLY A 186 6.97 -3.24 1.97
CA GLY A 186 5.56 -3.66 1.83
C GLY A 186 4.97 -3.24 0.47
N ALA A 187 5.81 -3.17 -0.56
CA ALA A 187 5.36 -2.86 -1.92
C ALA A 187 4.52 -4.01 -2.48
N SER A 188 3.47 -3.68 -3.23
CA SER A 188 2.69 -4.64 -4.01
C SER A 188 3.29 -4.91 -5.39
N ASP A 189 3.91 -3.87 -5.98
CA ASP A 189 4.50 -3.95 -7.32
C ASP A 189 5.81 -3.15 -7.36
N ILE A 190 6.77 -3.64 -8.16
CA ILE A 190 8.00 -2.95 -8.54
C ILE A 190 7.83 -2.53 -9.99
N HIS A 191 8.06 -1.27 -10.29
CA HIS A 191 8.07 -0.74 -11.66
C HIS A 191 9.51 -0.36 -12.02
N LEU A 192 9.98 -0.85 -13.14
CA LEU A 192 11.24 -0.55 -13.77
C LEU A 192 10.95 0.15 -15.09
N GLU A 193 11.18 1.44 -15.17
CA GLU A 193 10.76 2.29 -16.29
C GLU A 193 12.00 2.87 -16.98
N ALA A 194 12.23 2.49 -18.24
CA ALA A 194 13.36 2.95 -19.04
C ALA A 194 13.17 4.41 -19.45
N HIS A 195 14.26 5.19 -19.41
CA HIS A 195 14.31 6.57 -19.87
C HIS A 195 15.67 6.88 -20.52
N PRO A 196 15.87 8.02 -21.20
CA PRO A 196 17.10 8.30 -21.95
C PRO A 196 18.39 8.19 -21.15
N GLY A 197 18.35 8.46 -19.83
CA GLY A 197 19.51 8.42 -18.94
C GLY A 197 19.72 7.08 -18.24
N GLY A 198 18.82 6.10 -18.43
CA GLY A 198 18.87 4.81 -17.72
C GLY A 198 17.51 4.24 -17.36
N MET A 199 17.24 3.98 -16.08
CA MET A 199 16.01 3.34 -15.62
C MET A 199 15.58 3.88 -14.24
N ALA A 200 14.33 4.27 -14.10
CA ALA A 200 13.74 4.61 -12.82
C ALA A 200 13.16 3.35 -12.15
N ILE A 201 13.45 3.19 -10.86
CA ILE A 201 12.88 2.13 -10.01
C ILE A 201 11.82 2.78 -9.13
N ARG A 202 10.58 2.27 -9.22
CA ARG A 202 9.47 2.76 -8.41
C ARG A 202 8.77 1.61 -7.71
N TYR A 203 8.31 1.85 -6.49
CA TYR A 203 7.51 0.90 -5.72
C TYR A 203 6.07 1.39 -5.61
N ARG A 204 5.12 0.47 -5.75
CA ARG A 204 3.72 0.73 -5.42
C ARG A 204 3.49 0.32 -3.97
N ILE A 205 3.33 1.30 -3.10
CA ILE A 205 3.09 1.10 -1.67
C ILE A 205 1.72 1.72 -1.34
N ASP A 206 0.86 0.96 -0.69
CA ASP A 206 -0.52 1.37 -0.38
C ASP A 206 -1.29 1.94 -1.59
N GLY A 207 -1.04 1.38 -2.79
CA GLY A 207 -1.68 1.74 -4.04
C GLY A 207 -1.08 2.96 -4.76
N VAL A 208 -0.06 3.61 -4.20
CA VAL A 208 0.59 4.79 -4.78
C VAL A 208 2.02 4.46 -5.20
N LEU A 209 2.43 4.94 -6.39
CA LEU A 209 3.80 4.83 -6.86
C LEU A 209 4.69 5.87 -6.19
N SER A 210 5.83 5.41 -5.68
CA SER A 210 6.90 6.24 -5.12
C SER A 210 8.23 5.90 -5.78
N VAL A 211 9.09 6.89 -5.97
CA VAL A 211 10.45 6.66 -6.45
C VAL A 211 11.24 5.93 -5.38
N ALA A 212 11.89 4.83 -5.75
CA ALA A 212 12.75 4.04 -4.88
C ALA A 212 14.24 4.21 -5.22
N GLY A 213 14.55 4.41 -6.49
CA GLY A 213 15.92 4.60 -6.96
C GLY A 213 15.98 4.87 -8.45
N GLU A 214 17.19 5.03 -8.95
CA GLU A 214 17.49 5.25 -10.36
C GLU A 214 18.76 4.49 -10.74
N VAL A 215 18.78 3.90 -11.92
CA VAL A 215 19.95 3.30 -12.55
C VAL A 215 20.44 4.27 -13.62
N PRO A 216 21.50 5.07 -13.39
CA PRO A 216 21.92 6.15 -14.29
C PRO A 216 22.83 5.65 -15.42
N ASP A 217 22.55 4.47 -15.97
CA ASP A 217 23.28 3.88 -17.09
C ASP A 217 22.32 3.01 -17.93
N PRO A 218 22.04 3.38 -19.19
CA PRO A 218 21.17 2.62 -20.09
C PRO A 218 21.68 1.19 -20.33
N ALA A 219 22.99 0.95 -20.39
CA ALA A 219 23.54 -0.38 -20.61
C ALA A 219 23.30 -1.28 -19.39
N LEU A 220 23.46 -0.75 -18.18
CA LEU A 220 23.13 -1.47 -16.93
C LEU A 220 21.63 -1.72 -16.82
N ALA A 221 20.79 -0.75 -17.21
CA ALA A 221 19.34 -0.90 -17.24
C ALA A 221 18.90 -2.07 -18.15
N GLU A 222 19.49 -2.19 -19.34
CA GLU A 222 19.25 -3.31 -20.25
C GLU A 222 19.66 -4.65 -19.66
N GLN A 223 20.79 -4.70 -18.93
CA GLN A 223 21.23 -5.92 -18.24
C GLN A 223 20.29 -6.32 -17.10
N VAL A 224 19.72 -5.34 -16.38
CA VAL A 224 18.70 -5.57 -15.34
C VAL A 224 17.46 -6.25 -15.93
N ILE A 225 16.93 -5.74 -17.04
CA ILE A 225 15.79 -6.35 -17.74
C ILE A 225 16.15 -7.75 -18.23
N SER A 226 17.35 -7.92 -18.83
CA SER A 226 17.82 -9.24 -19.27
C SER A 226 17.90 -10.24 -18.12
N ARG A 227 18.37 -9.83 -16.95
CA ARG A 227 18.40 -10.68 -15.75
C ARG A 227 16.99 -11.07 -15.30
N ILE A 228 16.04 -10.13 -15.32
CA ILE A 228 14.64 -10.40 -14.98
C ILE A 228 14.03 -11.39 -15.97
N LYS A 229 14.33 -11.26 -17.27
CA LYS A 229 13.91 -12.25 -18.28
C LYS A 229 14.46 -13.65 -17.99
N VAL A 230 15.74 -13.76 -17.65
CA VAL A 230 16.36 -15.04 -17.29
C VAL A 230 15.64 -15.72 -16.14
N VAL A 231 15.45 -15.00 -15.01
CA VAL A 231 14.82 -15.60 -13.82
C VAL A 231 13.34 -15.90 -14.01
N SER A 232 12.70 -15.23 -14.99
CA SER A 232 11.27 -15.41 -15.34
C SER A 232 11.06 -16.38 -16.49
N GLU A 233 12.12 -17.03 -17.00
CA GLU A 233 12.10 -17.97 -18.14
C GLU A 233 11.53 -17.31 -19.43
N LEU A 234 11.85 -16.04 -19.66
CA LEU A 234 11.44 -15.27 -20.83
C LEU A 234 12.55 -15.22 -21.88
N ASP A 235 12.16 -14.93 -23.14
CA ASP A 235 13.10 -14.80 -24.25
C ASP A 235 13.91 -13.48 -24.14
N ILE A 236 15.23 -13.61 -23.93
CA ILE A 236 16.15 -12.47 -23.80
C ILE A 236 16.33 -11.74 -25.13
N ALA A 237 16.28 -12.49 -26.24
CA ALA A 237 16.54 -11.96 -27.58
C ALA A 237 15.32 -11.20 -28.16
N GLU A 238 14.12 -11.57 -27.76
CA GLU A 238 12.89 -10.88 -28.21
C GLU A 238 12.64 -9.64 -27.36
N ARG A 239 12.61 -8.45 -28.01
CA ARG A 239 12.47 -7.14 -27.38
C ARG A 239 11.35 -6.29 -27.98
N ARG A 240 10.60 -6.83 -28.95
CA ARG A 240 9.61 -6.10 -29.75
C ARG A 240 8.18 -6.39 -29.36
N VAL A 241 7.96 -7.43 -28.59
CA VAL A 241 6.61 -7.84 -28.14
C VAL A 241 6.57 -8.00 -26.62
N PRO A 242 5.41 -7.75 -26.01
CA PRO A 242 5.23 -7.97 -24.56
C PRO A 242 5.47 -9.43 -24.19
N GLN A 243 6.04 -9.64 -23.00
CA GLN A 243 6.27 -10.96 -22.43
C GLN A 243 5.80 -11.00 -20.98
N ASP A 244 5.10 -12.07 -20.62
CA ASP A 244 4.64 -12.32 -19.26
C ASP A 244 5.29 -13.58 -18.70
N GLY A 245 5.82 -13.49 -17.49
CA GLY A 245 6.53 -14.58 -16.82
C GLY A 245 6.28 -14.60 -15.32
N ARG A 246 6.93 -15.54 -14.66
CA ARG A 246 6.88 -15.68 -13.21
C ARG A 246 8.17 -16.31 -12.71
N PHE A 247 8.53 -15.96 -11.50
CA PHE A 247 9.63 -16.63 -10.79
C PHE A 247 9.35 -16.68 -9.29
N LYS A 248 10.12 -17.47 -8.58
CA LYS A 248 10.03 -17.60 -7.13
C LYS A 248 11.38 -17.29 -6.49
N VAL A 249 11.32 -16.61 -5.37
CA VAL A 249 12.52 -16.30 -4.59
C VAL A 249 12.24 -16.63 -3.12
N ARG A 250 13.24 -17.17 -2.44
CA ARG A 250 13.18 -17.35 -0.98
C ARG A 250 13.75 -16.11 -0.30
N VAL A 251 12.91 -15.39 0.45
CA VAL A 251 13.32 -14.20 1.19
C VAL A 251 13.08 -14.42 2.67
N ARG A 252 14.12 -14.33 3.49
CA ARG A 252 14.05 -14.58 4.94
C ARG A 252 13.42 -15.94 5.30
N GLY A 253 13.76 -16.99 4.55
CA GLY A 253 13.23 -18.34 4.74
C GLY A 253 11.80 -18.56 4.20
N ARG A 254 11.16 -17.56 3.62
CA ARG A 254 9.81 -17.64 3.02
C ARG A 254 9.87 -17.65 1.50
N GLU A 255 9.07 -18.49 0.87
CA GLU A 255 8.95 -18.54 -0.59
C GLU A 255 7.93 -17.49 -1.07
N VAL A 256 8.35 -16.61 -1.96
CA VAL A 256 7.54 -15.54 -2.52
C VAL A 256 7.43 -15.71 -4.03
N ASP A 257 6.21 -15.70 -4.56
CA ASP A 257 5.94 -15.73 -5.99
C ASP A 257 5.98 -14.31 -6.58
N PHE A 258 6.59 -14.17 -7.75
CA PHE A 258 6.62 -12.92 -8.51
C PHE A 258 6.02 -13.13 -9.89
N ARG A 259 5.12 -12.23 -10.30
CA ARG A 259 4.63 -12.15 -11.67
C ARG A 259 5.29 -10.99 -12.37
N VAL A 260 5.79 -11.22 -13.55
CA VAL A 260 6.53 -10.24 -14.34
C VAL A 260 5.79 -9.99 -15.64
N SER A 261 5.63 -8.71 -15.97
CA SER A 261 5.20 -8.27 -17.29
C SER A 261 6.26 -7.33 -17.83
N ILE A 262 6.82 -7.66 -18.99
CA ILE A 262 7.81 -6.85 -19.71
C ILE A 262 7.17 -6.32 -20.97
N MET A 263 7.37 -5.02 -21.21
CA MET A 263 6.77 -4.34 -22.36
C MET A 263 7.82 -3.47 -23.07
N PRO A 264 7.90 -3.53 -24.41
CA PRO A 264 8.71 -2.58 -25.17
C PRO A 264 8.27 -1.15 -24.93
N SER A 265 9.23 -0.24 -24.73
CA SER A 265 9.00 1.19 -24.60
C SER A 265 9.92 1.98 -25.54
N MET A 266 9.79 3.30 -25.55
CA MET A 266 10.57 4.17 -26.45
C MET A 266 12.09 4.11 -26.16
N PHE A 267 12.48 3.86 -24.92
CA PHE A 267 13.87 3.92 -24.46
C PHE A 267 14.43 2.56 -24.05
N GLY A 268 13.76 1.47 -24.42
CA GLY A 268 14.14 0.11 -24.08
C GLY A 268 12.94 -0.73 -23.71
N GLU A 269 13.05 -1.52 -22.67
CA GLU A 269 11.96 -2.34 -22.13
C GLU A 269 11.66 -1.91 -20.70
N ASP A 270 10.36 -1.80 -20.40
CA ASP A 270 9.86 -1.57 -19.05
C ASP A 270 9.43 -2.91 -18.43
N ALA A 271 9.55 -3.03 -17.12
CA ALA A 271 9.07 -4.20 -16.41
C ALA A 271 8.19 -3.80 -15.21
N VAL A 272 7.12 -4.57 -15.00
CA VAL A 272 6.32 -4.53 -13.78
C VAL A 272 6.40 -5.89 -13.11
N ILE A 273 6.84 -5.91 -11.86
CA ILE A 273 7.00 -7.13 -11.07
C ILE A 273 6.01 -7.05 -9.90
N ARG A 274 4.97 -7.88 -9.93
CA ARG A 274 4.00 -8.00 -8.84
C ARG A 274 4.49 -8.99 -7.79
N ILE A 275 4.44 -8.60 -6.54
CA ILE A 275 4.88 -9.38 -5.38
C ILE A 275 3.68 -10.14 -4.80
N LEU A 276 3.78 -11.46 -4.71
CA LEU A 276 2.74 -12.36 -4.20
C LEU A 276 3.29 -13.14 -2.98
N ASP A 277 3.39 -12.47 -1.83
CA ASP A 277 3.84 -13.08 -0.56
C ASP A 277 2.69 -13.85 0.09
N LYS A 278 2.48 -15.11 -0.34
CA LYS A 278 1.39 -15.96 0.13
C LYS A 278 1.47 -16.30 1.61
N GLU A 279 2.68 -16.47 2.16
CA GLU A 279 2.86 -16.85 3.57
C GLU A 279 2.57 -15.68 4.52
N SER A 280 3.03 -14.46 4.17
CA SER A 280 2.66 -13.26 4.92
C SER A 280 1.16 -13.02 4.90
N LEU A 281 0.53 -13.25 3.76
CA LEU A 281 -0.91 -13.19 3.59
C LEU A 281 -1.62 -14.31 4.35
N ALA A 282 -1.15 -15.57 4.30
CA ALA A 282 -1.77 -16.71 4.99
C ALA A 282 -1.79 -16.54 6.50
N GLY A 283 -0.72 -16.00 7.10
CA GLY A 283 -0.70 -15.66 8.53
C GLY A 283 -1.72 -14.58 8.91
N GLN A 284 -1.94 -13.60 8.03
CA GLN A 284 -2.98 -12.58 8.20
C GLN A 284 -4.39 -13.13 7.94
N LEU A 285 -4.52 -14.19 7.15
CA LEU A 285 -5.78 -14.75 6.69
C LEU A 285 -6.46 -15.70 7.68
N GLN A 286 -5.70 -16.39 8.53
CA GLN A 286 -6.29 -17.14 9.65
C GLN A 286 -7.06 -16.21 10.61
N SER A 287 -6.75 -14.91 10.56
CA SER A 287 -7.46 -13.85 11.29
C SER A 287 -8.22 -12.90 10.36
N LEU A 288 -8.32 -13.17 9.04
CA LEU A 288 -8.99 -12.29 8.09
C LEU A 288 -10.50 -12.31 8.36
N ARG A 289 -10.98 -11.22 8.93
CA ARG A 289 -12.39 -10.95 9.17
C ARG A 289 -12.76 -9.62 8.55
N LEU A 290 -14.05 -9.44 8.26
CA LEU A 290 -14.56 -8.19 7.70
C LEU A 290 -14.24 -6.98 8.59
N ASP A 291 -14.17 -7.16 9.91
CA ASP A 291 -13.79 -6.11 10.88
C ASP A 291 -12.38 -5.54 10.62
N ALA A 292 -11.45 -6.38 10.15
CA ALA A 292 -10.06 -5.98 9.91
C ALA A 292 -9.90 -5.09 8.66
N LEU A 293 -10.91 -5.04 7.78
CA LEU A 293 -10.84 -4.29 6.52
C LEU A 293 -11.11 -2.79 6.68
N GLY A 294 -11.62 -2.38 7.85
CA GLY A 294 -11.84 -0.99 8.20
C GLY A 294 -13.13 -0.37 7.63
N PHE A 295 -14.08 -1.16 7.18
CA PHE A 295 -15.42 -0.67 6.84
C PHE A 295 -16.09 0.02 8.03
N ASP A 296 -17.00 0.93 7.76
CA ASP A 296 -17.91 1.45 8.78
C ASP A 296 -18.92 0.38 9.24
N ALA A 297 -19.55 0.62 10.39
CA ALA A 297 -20.47 -0.35 11.00
C ALA A 297 -21.69 -0.67 10.10
N GLY A 298 -22.16 0.29 9.31
CA GLY A 298 -23.26 0.09 8.37
C GLY A 298 -22.89 -0.84 7.22
N ALA A 299 -21.74 -0.60 6.59
CA ALA A 299 -21.22 -1.45 5.52
C ALA A 299 -20.91 -2.87 6.03
N LEU A 300 -20.33 -3.01 7.22
CA LEU A 300 -20.10 -4.31 7.86
C LEU A 300 -21.39 -5.09 8.08
N ALA A 301 -22.43 -4.44 8.64
CA ALA A 301 -23.72 -5.07 8.87
C ALA A 301 -24.38 -5.54 7.57
N VAL A 302 -24.30 -4.74 6.51
CA VAL A 302 -24.82 -5.08 5.19
C VAL A 302 -24.04 -6.25 4.57
N LEU A 303 -22.71 -6.20 4.57
CA LEU A 303 -21.88 -7.30 4.05
C LEU A 303 -22.17 -8.62 4.76
N ARG A 304 -22.22 -8.63 6.08
CA ARG A 304 -22.54 -9.82 6.88
C ARG A 304 -23.92 -10.36 6.57
N ARG A 305 -24.92 -9.48 6.49
CA ARG A 305 -26.27 -9.88 6.16
C ARG A 305 -26.34 -10.51 4.77
N LEU A 306 -25.81 -9.84 3.74
CA LEU A 306 -25.85 -10.33 2.37
C LEU A 306 -25.03 -11.60 2.15
N SER A 307 -23.95 -11.79 2.91
CA SER A 307 -23.13 -13.00 2.85
C SER A 307 -23.77 -14.19 3.59
N ALA A 308 -24.71 -13.94 4.50
CA ALA A 308 -25.42 -14.96 5.26
C ALA A 308 -26.79 -15.34 4.66
N GLU A 309 -27.19 -14.71 3.54
CA GLU A 309 -28.43 -15.05 2.85
C GLU A 309 -28.38 -16.52 2.36
N PRO A 310 -29.51 -17.25 2.39
CA PRO A 310 -29.52 -18.65 2.00
C PRO A 310 -29.29 -18.84 0.49
N TYR A 311 -29.69 -17.89 -0.33
CA TYR A 311 -29.53 -17.90 -1.80
C TYR A 311 -29.54 -16.47 -2.38
N GLY A 312 -29.27 -16.34 -3.65
CA GLY A 312 -29.22 -15.07 -4.35
C GLY A 312 -27.79 -14.65 -4.67
N MET A 313 -27.59 -13.38 -5.02
CA MET A 313 -26.31 -12.88 -5.51
C MET A 313 -25.84 -11.66 -4.71
N LEU A 314 -24.61 -11.72 -4.18
CA LEU A 314 -23.85 -10.60 -3.68
C LEU A 314 -22.77 -10.20 -4.70
N LEU A 315 -22.85 -8.96 -5.19
CA LEU A 315 -21.87 -8.38 -6.11
C LEU A 315 -20.95 -7.40 -5.38
N VAL A 316 -19.65 -7.60 -5.47
CA VAL A 316 -18.66 -6.62 -5.01
C VAL A 316 -17.97 -5.99 -6.22
N THR A 317 -17.97 -4.66 -6.31
CA THR A 317 -17.42 -3.94 -7.46
C THR A 317 -16.37 -2.91 -7.06
N GLY A 318 -15.60 -2.47 -8.01
CA GLY A 318 -14.54 -1.47 -7.86
C GLY A 318 -13.38 -1.71 -8.83
N PRO A 319 -12.44 -0.76 -8.94
CA PRO A 319 -11.27 -0.91 -9.80
C PRO A 319 -10.34 -2.01 -9.30
N THR A 320 -9.32 -2.31 -10.10
CA THR A 320 -8.22 -3.18 -9.69
C THR A 320 -7.54 -2.59 -8.45
N GLY A 321 -7.22 -3.45 -7.48
CA GLY A 321 -6.58 -3.03 -6.23
C GLY A 321 -7.51 -2.39 -5.20
N SER A 322 -8.84 -2.40 -5.39
CA SER A 322 -9.79 -1.91 -4.38
C SER A 322 -10.08 -2.89 -3.23
N GLY A 323 -9.48 -4.09 -3.25
CA GLY A 323 -9.62 -5.09 -2.18
C GLY A 323 -10.84 -6.01 -2.31
N LYS A 324 -11.49 -6.11 -3.49
CA LYS A 324 -12.67 -6.95 -3.73
C LYS A 324 -12.49 -8.39 -3.30
N THR A 325 -11.44 -9.05 -3.79
CA THR A 325 -11.12 -10.44 -3.45
C THR A 325 -10.90 -10.62 -1.95
N THR A 326 -10.17 -9.71 -1.32
CA THR A 326 -9.94 -9.74 0.14
C THR A 326 -11.26 -9.65 0.91
N THR A 327 -12.20 -8.81 0.47
CA THR A 327 -13.52 -8.68 1.09
C THR A 327 -14.35 -9.94 0.92
N LEU A 328 -14.40 -10.53 -0.29
CA LEU A 328 -15.11 -11.78 -0.50
C LEU A 328 -14.50 -12.93 0.30
N TYR A 329 -13.18 -13.00 0.38
CA TYR A 329 -12.51 -14.02 1.19
C TYR A 329 -12.79 -13.84 2.70
N ALA A 330 -12.79 -12.61 3.20
CA ALA A 330 -13.16 -12.32 4.59
C ALA A 330 -14.62 -12.73 4.87
N ALA A 331 -15.52 -12.43 3.93
CA ALA A 331 -16.92 -12.84 4.02
C ALA A 331 -17.06 -14.38 4.02
N LEU A 332 -16.40 -15.08 3.09
CA LEU A 332 -16.40 -16.54 3.03
C LEU A 332 -15.84 -17.17 4.31
N THR A 333 -14.75 -16.59 4.86
CA THR A 333 -14.16 -17.08 6.12
C THR A 333 -15.12 -16.92 7.31
N GLU A 334 -15.88 -15.81 7.37
CA GLU A 334 -16.85 -15.59 8.46
C GLU A 334 -18.08 -16.51 8.37
N ILE A 335 -18.54 -16.85 7.15
CA ILE A 335 -19.74 -17.70 6.95
C ILE A 335 -19.41 -19.19 6.84
N HIS A 336 -18.14 -19.57 6.79
CA HIS A 336 -17.73 -20.98 6.68
C HIS A 336 -17.82 -21.66 8.06
N THR A 337 -18.89 -22.40 8.28
CA THR A 337 -19.13 -23.20 9.50
C THR A 337 -18.64 -24.63 9.41
N GLY A 338 -18.32 -25.11 8.21
CA GLY A 338 -18.02 -26.51 7.91
C GLY A 338 -19.26 -27.36 7.54
N GLU A 339 -20.45 -26.79 7.61
CA GLU A 339 -21.71 -27.45 7.25
C GLU A 339 -22.08 -27.20 5.77
N ASP A 340 -21.67 -26.07 5.20
CA ASP A 340 -21.91 -25.68 3.80
C ASP A 340 -20.73 -26.04 2.92
N LYS A 341 -21.01 -26.52 1.71
CA LYS A 341 -20.02 -26.73 0.68
C LYS A 341 -19.77 -25.45 -0.12
N ILE A 342 -18.64 -24.82 0.14
CA ILE A 342 -18.19 -23.60 -0.55
C ILE A 342 -17.24 -23.97 -1.67
N VAL A 343 -17.55 -23.52 -2.88
CA VAL A 343 -16.71 -23.75 -4.07
C VAL A 343 -16.41 -22.42 -4.74
N THR A 344 -15.15 -22.19 -5.14
CA THR A 344 -14.75 -21.00 -5.86
C THR A 344 -14.17 -21.32 -7.22
N ILE A 345 -14.29 -20.38 -8.18
CA ILE A 345 -13.55 -20.38 -9.45
C ILE A 345 -12.88 -19.03 -9.65
N GLU A 346 -11.56 -19.02 -9.90
CA GLU A 346 -10.72 -17.82 -9.80
C GLU A 346 -9.63 -17.76 -10.87
N ASP A 347 -9.22 -16.56 -11.26
CA ASP A 347 -8.15 -16.31 -12.26
C ASP A 347 -7.11 -15.30 -11.77
N PRO A 348 -6.11 -15.79 -11.03
CA PRO A 348 -5.99 -17.08 -10.37
C PRO A 348 -6.47 -17.06 -8.92
N VAL A 349 -6.34 -18.20 -8.23
CA VAL A 349 -6.45 -18.27 -6.77
C VAL A 349 -5.31 -17.46 -6.15
N GLU A 350 -5.67 -16.43 -5.37
CA GLU A 350 -4.66 -15.55 -4.74
C GLU A 350 -4.01 -16.23 -3.52
N TYR A 351 -4.81 -16.91 -2.70
CA TYR A 351 -4.36 -17.72 -1.56
C TYR A 351 -5.39 -18.76 -1.15
N GLN A 352 -4.95 -19.78 -0.41
CA GLN A 352 -5.79 -20.89 -0.01
C GLN A 352 -6.70 -20.52 1.17
N LEU A 353 -7.98 -20.85 1.06
CA LEU A 353 -8.95 -20.79 2.14
C LEU A 353 -9.15 -22.20 2.69
N ALA A 354 -8.99 -22.37 4.01
CA ALA A 354 -9.22 -23.65 4.65
C ALA A 354 -10.69 -24.08 4.52
N GLY A 355 -10.90 -25.33 4.11
CA GLY A 355 -12.24 -25.89 3.96
C GLY A 355 -13.01 -25.48 2.71
N VAL A 356 -12.44 -24.65 1.83
CA VAL A 356 -13.05 -24.19 0.59
C VAL A 356 -12.43 -24.92 -0.61
N LEU A 357 -13.24 -25.42 -1.53
CA LEU A 357 -12.78 -25.98 -2.79
C LEU A 357 -12.51 -24.85 -3.79
N GLN A 358 -11.25 -24.52 -4.05
CA GLN A 358 -10.85 -23.44 -4.94
C GLN A 358 -10.35 -23.99 -6.28
N ILE A 359 -10.96 -23.56 -7.38
CA ILE A 359 -10.66 -24.02 -8.75
C ILE A 359 -9.99 -22.89 -9.52
N PRO A 360 -8.72 -23.05 -9.93
CA PRO A 360 -8.06 -22.06 -10.78
C PRO A 360 -8.54 -22.18 -12.24
N VAL A 361 -8.86 -21.08 -12.87
CA VAL A 361 -9.07 -20.98 -14.31
C VAL A 361 -7.79 -21.39 -15.06
N ASN A 362 -7.95 -22.08 -16.18
CA ASN A 362 -6.86 -22.47 -17.08
C ASN A 362 -7.33 -22.41 -18.54
N GLU A 363 -7.31 -21.23 -19.11
CA GLU A 363 -7.78 -21.00 -20.49
C GLU A 363 -7.01 -21.83 -21.52
N LYS A 364 -5.69 -22.04 -21.30
CA LYS A 364 -4.85 -22.87 -22.19
C LYS A 364 -5.35 -24.32 -22.28
N LYS A 365 -6.01 -24.83 -21.22
CA LYS A 365 -6.64 -26.15 -21.17
C LYS A 365 -8.15 -26.11 -21.38
N GLY A 366 -8.70 -24.94 -21.74
CA GLY A 366 -10.13 -24.73 -21.96
C GLY A 366 -10.98 -24.72 -20.68
N LEU A 367 -10.39 -24.56 -19.50
CA LEU A 367 -11.11 -24.35 -18.25
C LEU A 367 -11.35 -22.85 -18.05
N THR A 368 -12.42 -22.33 -18.65
CA THR A 368 -12.88 -20.94 -18.50
C THR A 368 -13.79 -20.79 -17.28
N PHE A 369 -14.10 -19.53 -16.89
CA PHE A 369 -15.08 -19.25 -15.84
C PHE A 369 -16.42 -19.94 -16.08
N ALA A 370 -17.01 -19.76 -17.28
CA ALA A 370 -18.29 -20.37 -17.64
C ALA A 370 -18.27 -21.89 -17.55
N ARG A 371 -17.25 -22.54 -18.14
CA ARG A 371 -17.11 -24.00 -18.12
C ARG A 371 -16.92 -24.54 -16.69
N GLY A 372 -16.09 -23.86 -15.89
CA GLY A 372 -15.85 -24.24 -14.49
C GLY A 372 -17.12 -24.09 -13.66
N LEU A 373 -17.84 -22.98 -13.79
CA LEU A 373 -19.09 -22.72 -13.07
C LEU A 373 -20.16 -23.78 -13.39
N ARG A 374 -20.33 -24.16 -14.68
CA ARG A 374 -21.21 -25.28 -15.03
C ARG A 374 -20.80 -26.60 -14.37
N SER A 375 -19.52 -26.84 -14.19
CA SER A 375 -19.04 -28.04 -13.50
C SER A 375 -19.31 -27.96 -12.01
N ILE A 376 -19.11 -26.81 -11.40
CA ILE A 376 -19.37 -26.56 -9.97
C ILE A 376 -20.81 -26.89 -9.61
N LEU A 377 -21.79 -26.49 -10.41
CA LEU A 377 -23.21 -26.78 -10.21
C LEU A 377 -23.56 -28.29 -10.15
N ARG A 378 -22.68 -29.17 -10.62
CA ARG A 378 -22.83 -30.62 -10.51
C ARG A 378 -22.06 -31.23 -9.33
N HIS A 379 -21.40 -30.38 -8.55
CA HIS A 379 -20.62 -30.77 -7.39
C HIS A 379 -21.32 -30.49 -6.06
N ASP A 380 -22.66 -30.33 -6.10
CA ASP A 380 -23.50 -30.11 -4.91
C ASP A 380 -22.99 -28.95 -4.04
N PRO A 381 -22.83 -27.73 -4.57
CA PRO A 381 -22.40 -26.56 -3.80
C PRO A 381 -23.58 -25.91 -3.11
N ASP A 382 -23.39 -25.37 -1.90
CA ASP A 382 -24.34 -24.46 -1.25
C ASP A 382 -24.00 -23.01 -1.60
N LYS A 383 -22.71 -22.67 -1.58
CA LYS A 383 -22.20 -21.33 -1.85
C LYS A 383 -21.14 -21.35 -2.93
N ILE A 384 -21.23 -20.42 -3.85
CA ILE A 384 -20.34 -20.34 -5.00
C ILE A 384 -19.68 -18.95 -5.02
N MET A 385 -18.37 -18.89 -5.14
CA MET A 385 -17.69 -17.64 -5.46
C MET A 385 -17.14 -17.69 -6.89
N VAL A 386 -17.56 -16.74 -7.72
CA VAL A 386 -16.98 -16.50 -9.05
C VAL A 386 -16.06 -15.31 -8.93
N GLY A 387 -14.76 -15.51 -9.15
CA GLY A 387 -13.74 -14.48 -8.94
C GLY A 387 -14.09 -13.16 -9.61
N GLU A 388 -14.51 -13.23 -10.88
CA GLU A 388 -15.08 -12.09 -11.60
C GLU A 388 -15.98 -12.51 -12.76
N ILE A 389 -16.92 -11.65 -13.13
CA ILE A 389 -17.77 -11.80 -14.31
C ILE A 389 -17.29 -10.81 -15.38
N ARG A 390 -16.82 -11.37 -16.53
CA ARG A 390 -16.30 -10.59 -17.66
C ARG A 390 -17.17 -10.69 -18.92
N ASP A 391 -17.92 -11.76 -19.06
CA ASP A 391 -18.65 -12.13 -20.27
C ASP A 391 -20.10 -12.53 -19.96
N SER A 392 -20.95 -12.53 -21.02
CA SER A 392 -22.37 -12.82 -20.93
C SER A 392 -22.64 -14.25 -20.47
N GLU A 393 -21.86 -15.23 -20.94
CA GLU A 393 -22.07 -16.65 -20.63
C GLU A 393 -21.88 -16.91 -19.12
N THR A 394 -20.79 -16.38 -18.55
CA THR A 394 -20.52 -16.45 -17.10
C THR A 394 -21.61 -15.72 -16.31
N ALA A 395 -22.06 -14.54 -16.78
CA ALA A 395 -23.11 -13.75 -16.13
C ALA A 395 -24.44 -14.50 -16.06
N GLU A 396 -24.88 -15.09 -17.18
CA GLU A 396 -26.12 -15.87 -17.26
C GLU A 396 -26.09 -17.08 -16.31
N ILE A 397 -24.98 -17.85 -16.31
CA ILE A 397 -24.86 -19.03 -15.44
C ILE A 397 -24.86 -18.61 -13.96
N ALA A 398 -24.18 -17.53 -13.61
CA ALA A 398 -24.14 -17.04 -12.24
C ALA A 398 -25.51 -16.57 -11.76
N VAL A 399 -26.28 -15.85 -12.60
CA VAL A 399 -27.65 -15.44 -12.29
C VAL A 399 -28.56 -16.65 -12.13
N GLN A 400 -28.50 -17.63 -13.04
CA GLN A 400 -29.29 -18.86 -12.94
C GLN A 400 -28.95 -19.66 -11.69
N SER A 401 -27.68 -19.74 -11.31
CA SER A 401 -27.24 -20.38 -10.07
C SER A 401 -27.89 -19.75 -8.85
N ALA A 402 -27.93 -18.42 -8.79
CA ALA A 402 -28.56 -17.68 -7.70
C ALA A 402 -30.08 -17.90 -7.63
N LEU A 403 -30.75 -18.00 -8.80
CA LEU A 403 -32.19 -18.28 -8.90
C LEU A 403 -32.55 -19.73 -8.52
N THR A 404 -31.61 -20.66 -8.66
CA THR A 404 -31.81 -22.08 -8.37
C THR A 404 -31.41 -22.49 -6.96
N GLY A 405 -31.21 -21.52 -6.04
CA GLY A 405 -31.07 -21.78 -4.62
C GLY A 405 -29.64 -21.68 -4.08
N HIS A 406 -28.66 -21.26 -4.89
CA HIS A 406 -27.28 -21.09 -4.40
C HIS A 406 -27.01 -19.64 -3.99
N LEU A 407 -26.18 -19.44 -2.98
CA LEU A 407 -25.62 -18.13 -2.70
C LEU A 407 -24.39 -17.89 -3.59
N VAL A 408 -24.49 -16.93 -4.51
CA VAL A 408 -23.42 -16.57 -5.43
C VAL A 408 -22.74 -15.27 -4.99
N LEU A 409 -21.46 -15.34 -4.68
CA LEU A 409 -20.60 -14.18 -4.41
C LEU A 409 -19.72 -13.94 -5.63
N THR A 410 -19.67 -12.71 -6.12
CA THR A 410 -18.86 -12.44 -7.31
C THR A 410 -18.37 -11.00 -7.37
N THR A 411 -17.45 -10.73 -8.29
CA THR A 411 -17.00 -9.37 -8.59
C THR A 411 -17.29 -8.99 -10.03
N VAL A 412 -17.42 -7.71 -10.26
CA VAL A 412 -17.47 -7.09 -11.58
C VAL A 412 -16.68 -5.78 -11.55
N HIS A 413 -16.13 -5.39 -12.68
CA HIS A 413 -15.46 -4.10 -12.79
C HIS A 413 -16.47 -3.01 -13.15
N ALA A 414 -16.91 -2.24 -12.17
CA ALA A 414 -17.73 -1.03 -12.34
C ALA A 414 -17.30 0.02 -11.29
N ASN A 415 -17.68 1.28 -11.49
CA ASN A 415 -17.21 2.38 -10.65
C ASN A 415 -18.08 2.61 -9.42
N ASN A 416 -19.36 2.31 -9.49
CA ASN A 416 -20.36 2.45 -8.46
C ASN A 416 -21.41 1.34 -8.56
N VAL A 417 -22.35 1.29 -7.62
CA VAL A 417 -23.39 0.24 -7.59
C VAL A 417 -24.35 0.31 -8.79
N PHE A 418 -24.59 1.50 -9.34
CA PHE A 418 -25.52 1.71 -10.44
C PHE A 418 -24.95 1.27 -11.79
N ASP A 419 -23.65 1.47 -12.00
CA ASP A 419 -22.94 1.04 -13.21
C ASP A 419 -22.99 -0.49 -13.38
N VAL A 420 -23.09 -1.24 -12.26
CA VAL A 420 -23.23 -2.70 -12.27
C VAL A 420 -24.50 -3.12 -13.00
N ILE A 421 -25.62 -2.45 -12.74
CA ILE A 421 -26.92 -2.74 -13.39
C ILE A 421 -26.79 -2.59 -14.90
N GLY A 422 -26.26 -1.44 -15.35
CA GLY A 422 -26.03 -1.18 -16.76
C GLY A 422 -25.10 -2.21 -17.42
N ARG A 423 -24.07 -2.66 -16.68
CA ARG A 423 -23.13 -3.65 -17.19
C ARG A 423 -23.76 -5.02 -17.40
N PHE A 424 -24.60 -5.51 -16.49
CA PHE A 424 -25.32 -6.77 -16.67
C PHE A 424 -26.33 -6.72 -17.82
N ILE A 425 -27.06 -5.60 -17.94
CA ILE A 425 -27.96 -5.37 -19.09
C ILE A 425 -27.17 -5.36 -20.40
N HIS A 426 -26.00 -4.72 -20.44
CA HIS A 426 -25.13 -4.69 -21.62
C HIS A 426 -24.57 -6.07 -22.00
N MET A 427 -24.30 -6.93 -21.02
CA MET A 427 -23.93 -8.33 -21.24
C MET A 427 -25.10 -9.19 -21.72
N GLY A 428 -26.29 -8.64 -21.94
CA GLY A 428 -27.46 -9.35 -22.46
C GLY A 428 -28.25 -10.12 -21.39
N VAL A 429 -27.92 -9.99 -20.12
CA VAL A 429 -28.65 -10.64 -19.03
C VAL A 429 -30.05 -10.02 -18.92
N ASP A 430 -31.07 -10.89 -18.85
CA ASP A 430 -32.45 -10.45 -18.68
C ASP A 430 -32.65 -9.70 -17.37
N SER A 431 -33.30 -8.51 -17.46
CA SER A 431 -33.47 -7.61 -16.30
C SER A 431 -34.30 -8.23 -15.17
N PHE A 432 -35.31 -9.04 -15.52
CA PHE A 432 -36.14 -9.73 -14.54
C PHE A 432 -35.33 -10.76 -13.79
N SER A 433 -34.61 -11.61 -14.50
CA SER A 433 -33.74 -12.65 -13.92
C SER A 433 -32.66 -12.04 -13.05
N PHE A 434 -31.99 -10.97 -13.52
CA PHE A 434 -30.97 -10.27 -12.77
C PHE A 434 -31.51 -9.66 -11.47
N ALA A 435 -32.61 -8.88 -11.54
CA ALA A 435 -33.21 -8.24 -10.39
C ALA A 435 -33.73 -9.26 -9.34
N SER A 436 -34.23 -10.41 -9.83
CA SER A 436 -34.73 -11.49 -8.96
C SER A 436 -33.59 -12.24 -8.25
N ALA A 437 -32.45 -12.43 -8.91
CA ALA A 437 -31.28 -13.08 -8.34
C ALA A 437 -30.51 -12.18 -7.36
N LEU A 438 -30.57 -10.86 -7.54
CA LEU A 438 -29.69 -9.91 -6.84
C LEU A 438 -30.18 -9.59 -5.44
N ASN A 439 -29.36 -9.84 -4.41
CA ASN A 439 -29.60 -9.43 -3.02
C ASN A 439 -29.01 -8.06 -2.73
N GLY A 440 -27.81 -7.79 -3.25
CA GLY A 440 -27.17 -6.49 -3.08
C GLY A 440 -25.88 -6.31 -3.85
N ILE A 441 -25.46 -5.06 -3.96
CA ILE A 441 -24.22 -4.63 -4.60
C ILE A 441 -23.43 -3.79 -3.62
N VAL A 442 -22.11 -4.02 -3.54
CA VAL A 442 -21.17 -3.23 -2.75
C VAL A 442 -20.07 -2.71 -3.65
N ALA A 443 -20.01 -1.40 -3.85
CA ALA A 443 -18.89 -0.76 -4.52
C ALA A 443 -17.84 -0.32 -3.49
N GLN A 444 -16.59 -0.69 -3.72
CA GLN A 444 -15.51 -0.56 -2.74
C GLN A 444 -14.33 0.23 -3.27
N ARG A 445 -13.71 1.02 -2.39
CA ARG A 445 -12.42 1.69 -2.58
C ARG A 445 -11.57 1.54 -1.34
N LEU A 446 -10.26 1.76 -1.49
CA LEU A 446 -9.33 1.84 -0.37
C LEU A 446 -8.82 3.27 -0.21
N LEU A 447 -8.92 3.80 1.02
CA LEU A 447 -8.30 5.04 1.44
C LEU A 447 -7.01 4.73 2.20
N ARG A 448 -5.97 5.52 1.97
CA ARG A 448 -4.78 5.49 2.82
C ARG A 448 -5.11 6.11 4.17
N VAL A 449 -4.60 5.51 5.23
CA VAL A 449 -4.79 5.99 6.61
C VAL A 449 -3.65 6.92 6.98
N VAL A 450 -3.95 8.06 7.60
CA VAL A 450 -2.93 8.97 8.14
C VAL A 450 -2.04 8.22 9.12
N CYS A 451 -0.74 8.39 8.99
CA CYS A 451 0.23 7.73 9.85
C CYS A 451 0.08 8.24 11.29
N ARG A 452 -0.33 7.37 12.20
CA ARG A 452 -0.56 7.74 13.61
C ARG A 452 0.66 8.31 14.32
N ASN A 453 1.86 7.93 13.87
CA ASN A 453 3.12 8.37 14.47
C ASN A 453 3.49 9.82 14.10
N CYS A 454 2.95 10.36 12.99
CA CYS A 454 3.25 11.72 12.55
C CYS A 454 2.00 12.51 12.15
N ALA A 455 0.82 12.05 12.58
CA ALA A 455 -0.44 12.75 12.36
C ALA A 455 -0.48 14.05 13.15
N GLN A 456 -0.87 15.13 12.48
CA GLN A 456 -1.08 16.44 13.10
C GLN A 456 -2.38 17.07 12.60
N PRO A 457 -3.05 17.90 13.40
CA PRO A 457 -4.19 18.67 12.94
C PRO A 457 -3.78 19.67 11.86
N VAL A 458 -4.63 19.85 10.86
CA VAL A 458 -4.44 20.84 9.80
C VAL A 458 -5.72 21.62 9.58
N THR A 459 -5.60 22.88 9.17
CA THR A 459 -6.77 23.70 8.79
C THR A 459 -6.76 23.88 7.27
N PRO A 460 -7.71 23.26 6.54
CA PRO A 460 -7.80 23.43 5.09
C PRO A 460 -8.15 24.89 4.74
N SER A 461 -7.67 25.36 3.60
CA SER A 461 -8.09 26.65 3.06
C SER A 461 -9.55 26.62 2.58
N ALA A 462 -10.18 27.79 2.49
CA ALA A 462 -11.55 27.90 1.96
C ALA A 462 -11.65 27.34 0.53
N GLU A 463 -10.62 27.53 -0.29
CA GLU A 463 -10.54 26.97 -1.64
C GLU A 463 -10.48 25.44 -1.64
N GLN A 464 -9.68 24.84 -0.75
CA GLN A 464 -9.61 23.38 -0.60
C GLN A 464 -10.96 22.78 -0.18
N LEU A 465 -11.67 23.43 0.72
CA LEU A 465 -13.02 23.01 1.14
C LEU A 465 -14.00 23.11 -0.02
N GLN A 466 -13.99 24.23 -0.75
CA GLN A 466 -14.86 24.45 -1.90
C GLN A 466 -14.63 23.40 -3.01
N ILE A 467 -13.39 23.15 -3.38
CA ILE A 467 -13.02 22.10 -4.37
C ILE A 467 -13.48 20.72 -3.89
N SER A 468 -13.51 20.51 -2.58
CA SER A 468 -13.94 19.23 -1.99
C SER A 468 -15.45 19.13 -1.77
N GLY A 469 -16.23 20.17 -2.11
CA GLY A 469 -17.68 20.21 -1.91
C GLY A 469 -18.09 20.17 -0.43
N ILE A 470 -17.26 20.72 0.47
CA ILE A 470 -17.52 20.80 1.91
C ILE A 470 -17.83 22.25 2.26
N SER A 471 -19.01 22.48 2.86
CA SER A 471 -19.38 23.81 3.35
C SER A 471 -18.55 24.20 4.58
N ALA A 472 -18.43 25.50 4.85
CA ALA A 472 -17.74 25.98 6.05
C ALA A 472 -18.44 25.51 7.35
N GLU A 473 -19.77 25.35 7.32
CA GLU A 473 -20.56 24.83 8.43
C GLU A 473 -20.25 23.35 8.68
N ASP A 474 -20.25 22.53 7.62
CA ASP A 474 -19.90 21.12 7.71
C ASP A 474 -18.46 20.92 8.20
N ALA A 475 -17.53 21.76 7.72
CA ALA A 475 -16.11 21.68 8.08
C ALA A 475 -15.87 21.78 9.59
N ALA A 476 -16.70 22.48 10.34
CA ALA A 476 -16.60 22.61 11.79
C ALA A 476 -16.75 21.26 12.52
N GLY A 477 -17.43 20.29 11.90
CA GLY A 477 -17.60 18.93 12.44
C GLY A 477 -16.53 17.92 12.02
N TYR A 478 -15.50 18.35 11.26
CA TYR A 478 -14.47 17.46 10.73
C TYR A 478 -13.17 17.55 11.52
N ARG A 479 -12.52 16.42 11.68
CA ARG A 479 -11.18 16.34 12.24
C ARG A 479 -10.15 16.22 11.11
N PHE A 480 -9.78 17.36 10.54
CA PHE A 480 -8.76 17.39 9.50
C PHE A 480 -7.39 17.04 10.06
N MET A 481 -6.82 15.97 9.56
CA MET A 481 -5.51 15.45 9.96
C MET A 481 -4.62 15.30 8.75
N GLU A 482 -3.32 15.49 8.93
CA GLU A 482 -2.29 15.25 7.93
C GLU A 482 -1.08 14.58 8.57
N GLY A 483 -0.42 13.69 7.85
CA GLY A 483 0.85 13.12 8.28
C GLY A 483 2.00 13.97 7.74
N ARG A 484 2.81 14.55 8.62
CA ARG A 484 3.99 15.34 8.21
C ARG A 484 5.09 14.52 7.51
N GLY A 485 5.02 13.19 7.57
CA GLY A 485 6.08 12.27 7.18
C GLY A 485 7.00 11.92 8.35
N CYS A 486 7.32 10.64 8.48
CA CYS A 486 8.28 10.12 9.47
C CYS A 486 8.87 8.80 8.97
N GLY A 487 9.82 8.23 9.72
CA GLY A 487 10.44 6.96 9.37
C GLY A 487 9.47 5.78 9.27
N GLN A 488 8.41 5.77 10.08
CA GLN A 488 7.43 4.68 10.02
C GLN A 488 6.57 4.68 8.75
N CYS A 489 6.27 5.86 8.20
CA CYS A 489 5.53 6.01 6.95
C CYS A 489 6.45 6.33 5.75
N ARG A 490 7.77 6.29 5.93
CA ARG A 490 8.78 6.59 4.92
C ARG A 490 8.58 7.97 4.25
N GLY A 491 8.25 8.98 5.06
CA GLY A 491 8.03 10.33 4.58
C GLY A 491 6.66 10.57 3.93
N THR A 492 5.86 9.53 3.64
CA THR A 492 4.59 9.67 2.88
C THR A 492 3.46 10.32 3.66
N GLY A 493 3.52 10.35 4.99
CA GLY A 493 2.42 10.78 5.84
C GLY A 493 1.29 9.75 6.01
N TYR A 494 1.34 8.61 5.30
CA TYR A 494 0.31 7.56 5.34
C TYR A 494 0.90 6.21 5.73
N LYS A 495 0.11 5.39 6.43
CA LYS A 495 0.48 4.01 6.78
C LYS A 495 -0.75 3.12 6.85
N GLY A 496 -0.83 2.16 5.93
CA GLY A 496 -1.93 1.24 5.81
C GLY A 496 -3.14 1.81 5.06
N ARG A 497 -4.16 0.98 4.88
CA ARG A 497 -5.36 1.27 4.09
C ARG A 497 -6.60 0.90 4.86
N LYS A 498 -7.71 1.58 4.54
CA LYS A 498 -9.06 1.37 5.09
C LYS A 498 -10.04 1.27 3.93
N ALA A 499 -10.94 0.28 3.99
CA ALA A 499 -12.00 0.16 3.00
C ALA A 499 -13.14 1.15 3.28
N ILE A 500 -13.64 1.74 2.19
CA ILE A 500 -14.91 2.48 2.16
C ILE A 500 -15.84 1.82 1.17
N ALA A 501 -17.13 1.89 1.43
CA ALA A 501 -18.14 1.26 0.59
C ALA A 501 -19.33 2.19 0.28
N GLU A 502 -19.85 2.01 -0.94
CA GLU A 502 -21.20 2.36 -1.34
C GLU A 502 -21.95 1.05 -1.47
N TYR A 503 -23.10 0.90 -0.86
CA TYR A 503 -23.85 -0.34 -0.91
C TYR A 503 -25.32 -0.10 -1.24
N MET A 504 -25.88 -0.98 -2.05
CA MET A 504 -27.30 -1.00 -2.41
C MET A 504 -27.87 -2.39 -2.08
N VAL A 505 -28.81 -2.42 -1.18
CA VAL A 505 -29.58 -3.63 -0.85
C VAL A 505 -30.89 -3.58 -1.61
N LEU A 506 -31.20 -4.67 -2.32
CA LEU A 506 -32.39 -4.74 -3.16
C LEU A 506 -33.67 -4.89 -2.31
N ASN A 507 -34.59 -3.97 -2.51
CA ASN A 507 -35.98 -4.07 -2.05
C ASN A 507 -36.91 -4.19 -3.27
N ASP A 508 -38.21 -4.36 -3.04
CA ASP A 508 -39.19 -4.56 -4.12
C ASP A 508 -39.25 -3.35 -5.07
N GLU A 509 -39.20 -2.12 -4.54
CA GLU A 509 -39.17 -0.89 -5.35
C GLU A 509 -37.97 -0.88 -6.32
N LEU A 510 -36.79 -1.17 -5.82
CA LEU A 510 -35.57 -1.20 -6.65
C LEU A 510 -35.61 -2.33 -7.68
N ARG A 511 -36.16 -3.51 -7.32
CA ARG A 511 -36.35 -4.61 -8.26
C ARG A 511 -37.29 -4.21 -9.40
N GLU A 512 -38.44 -3.62 -9.10
CA GLU A 512 -39.40 -3.16 -10.10
C GLU A 512 -38.80 -2.11 -11.05
N LEU A 513 -38.04 -1.14 -10.51
CA LEU A 513 -37.37 -0.13 -11.32
C LEU A 513 -36.30 -0.72 -12.25
N ILE A 514 -35.55 -1.72 -11.79
CA ILE A 514 -34.54 -2.42 -12.62
C ILE A 514 -35.24 -3.25 -13.72
N ILE A 515 -36.31 -3.97 -13.38
CA ILE A 515 -37.09 -4.78 -14.32
C ILE A 515 -37.69 -3.87 -15.40
N ALA A 516 -38.26 -2.74 -15.00
CA ALA A 516 -38.84 -1.76 -15.91
C ALA A 516 -37.79 -1.00 -16.74
N ARG A 517 -36.50 -1.19 -16.48
CA ARG A 517 -35.38 -0.46 -17.10
C ARG A 517 -35.56 1.06 -17.02
N THR A 518 -36.00 1.55 -15.88
CA THR A 518 -36.17 2.98 -15.64
C THR A 518 -34.86 3.73 -15.69
N SER A 519 -34.92 5.07 -15.67
CA SER A 519 -33.70 5.89 -15.69
C SER A 519 -32.82 5.65 -14.46
N ILE A 520 -31.51 5.70 -14.64
CA ILE A 520 -30.54 5.61 -13.51
C ILE A 520 -30.82 6.67 -12.45
N ARG A 521 -31.37 7.82 -12.84
CA ARG A 521 -31.76 8.88 -11.89
C ARG A 521 -32.85 8.41 -10.93
N GLU A 522 -33.87 7.74 -11.43
CA GLU A 522 -34.97 7.21 -10.59
C GLU A 522 -34.47 6.11 -9.66
N ILE A 523 -33.63 5.20 -10.17
CA ILE A 523 -33.01 4.15 -9.35
C ILE A 523 -32.14 4.79 -8.24
N LYS A 524 -31.35 5.83 -8.52
CA LYS A 524 -30.57 6.56 -7.53
C LYS A 524 -31.44 7.19 -6.45
N LEU A 525 -32.56 7.81 -6.81
CA LEU A 525 -33.49 8.39 -5.85
C LEU A 525 -34.14 7.35 -4.96
N ALA A 526 -34.56 6.21 -5.53
CA ALA A 526 -35.10 5.10 -4.76
C ALA A 526 -34.05 4.48 -3.82
N ALA A 527 -32.82 4.27 -4.31
CA ALA A 527 -31.71 3.76 -3.52
C ALA A 527 -31.36 4.69 -2.34
N ALA A 528 -31.36 6.01 -2.57
CA ALA A 528 -31.12 6.99 -1.51
C ALA A 528 -32.21 6.93 -0.42
N ARG A 529 -33.50 6.78 -0.82
CA ARG A 529 -34.61 6.56 0.14
C ARG A 529 -34.46 5.27 0.91
N ALA A 530 -33.90 4.23 0.29
CA ALA A 530 -33.61 2.95 0.91
C ALA A 530 -32.35 2.94 1.80
N GLY A 531 -31.66 4.10 1.94
CA GLY A 531 -30.51 4.25 2.82
C GLY A 531 -29.16 3.94 2.16
N THR A 532 -29.07 3.88 0.83
CA THR A 532 -27.80 3.75 0.11
C THR A 532 -26.93 4.98 0.40
N LEU A 533 -25.72 4.76 0.92
CA LEU A 533 -24.71 5.79 1.09
C LEU A 533 -23.72 5.74 -0.09
N SER A 534 -23.39 6.91 -0.63
CA SER A 534 -22.39 6.99 -1.71
C SER A 534 -20.97 6.77 -1.20
N LEU A 535 -20.06 6.37 -2.08
CA LEU A 535 -18.62 6.28 -1.76
C LEU A 535 -18.08 7.59 -1.17
N ARG A 536 -18.57 8.74 -1.67
CA ARG A 536 -18.17 10.06 -1.14
C ARG A 536 -18.61 10.25 0.30
N GLN A 537 -19.84 9.88 0.66
CA GLN A 537 -20.34 9.98 2.03
C GLN A 537 -19.55 9.09 2.98
N SER A 538 -19.22 7.86 2.57
CA SER A 538 -18.37 6.95 3.35
C SER A 538 -16.95 7.53 3.53
N ALA A 539 -16.37 8.14 2.49
CA ALA A 539 -15.07 8.81 2.57
C ALA A 539 -15.10 10.04 3.49
N LEU A 540 -16.17 10.84 3.44
CA LEU A 540 -16.35 11.97 4.34
C LEU A 540 -16.51 11.54 5.80
N ALA A 541 -17.13 10.40 6.07
CA ALA A 541 -17.19 9.83 7.42
C ALA A 541 -15.79 9.46 7.95
N ALA A 542 -14.93 8.87 7.11
CA ALA A 542 -13.54 8.58 7.47
C ALA A 542 -12.71 9.86 7.71
N LEU A 543 -12.96 10.92 6.92
CA LEU A 543 -12.35 12.23 7.13
C LEU A 543 -12.78 12.87 8.45
N ARG A 544 -14.08 12.80 8.79
CA ARG A 544 -14.61 13.29 10.08
C ARG A 544 -13.95 12.62 11.27
N ALA A 545 -13.67 11.32 11.16
CA ALA A 545 -12.97 10.55 12.18
C ALA A 545 -11.47 10.92 12.29
N GLY A 546 -10.90 11.61 11.29
CA GLY A 546 -9.47 11.91 11.21
C GLY A 546 -8.62 10.72 10.73
N ASP A 547 -9.24 9.71 10.13
CA ASP A 547 -8.54 8.52 9.65
C ASP A 547 -7.74 8.78 8.36
N THR A 548 -8.15 9.77 7.57
CA THR A 548 -7.56 10.08 6.25
C THR A 548 -7.52 11.59 6.02
N THR A 549 -6.96 12.01 4.88
CA THR A 549 -6.83 13.43 4.51
C THR A 549 -7.88 13.86 3.50
N LEU A 550 -8.08 15.18 3.39
CA LEU A 550 -8.91 15.80 2.37
C LEU A 550 -8.42 15.47 0.95
N GLN A 551 -7.10 15.52 0.76
CA GLN A 551 -6.46 15.17 -0.51
C GLN A 551 -6.76 13.71 -0.91
N GLU A 552 -6.69 12.78 0.03
CA GLU A 552 -6.91 11.36 -0.24
C GLU A 552 -8.36 11.06 -0.62
N ILE A 553 -9.35 11.64 0.06
CA ILE A 553 -10.75 11.44 -0.32
C ILE A 553 -11.05 12.02 -1.72
N ASN A 554 -10.45 13.14 -2.08
CA ASN A 554 -10.58 13.73 -3.42
C ASN A 554 -9.91 12.89 -4.50
N ARG A 555 -8.82 12.20 -4.17
CA ARG A 555 -8.14 11.26 -5.09
C ARG A 555 -8.98 10.02 -5.40
N VAL A 556 -9.78 9.56 -4.45
CA VAL A 556 -10.43 8.24 -4.51
C VAL A 556 -11.92 8.34 -4.85
N THR A 557 -12.55 9.46 -4.56
CA THR A 557 -13.99 9.68 -4.82
C THR A 557 -14.24 10.95 -5.61
N PHE A 558 -15.30 10.93 -6.42
CA PHE A 558 -15.74 12.15 -7.11
C PHE A 558 -16.43 13.11 -6.14
N VAL A 559 -16.21 14.40 -6.37
CA VAL A 559 -16.99 15.48 -5.76
C VAL A 559 -18.26 15.57 -6.62
N GLY A 560 -19.40 15.24 -6.04
CA GLY A 560 -20.71 15.22 -6.73
C GLY A 560 -21.33 16.59 -6.87
#